data_0fd985631c84b7e81a8477e80bb36471
#
_entry.id   0fd985631c84b7e81a8477e80bb36471
#
_cell.length_a   1.000
_cell.length_b   1.000
_cell.length_c   1.000
_cell.angle_alpha   90.00
_cell.angle_beta   90.00
_cell.angle_gamma   90.00
#
_symmetry.space_group_name_H-M   'P 1'
#
loop_
_entity.id
_entity.type
_entity.pdbx_description
1 polymer ?
#
loop_
_entity_poly.entity_id
_entity_poly.type
_entity_poly.pdbx_seq_one_letter_code
_entity_poly.pdbx_strand_id
1 'polypeptide(L)'
;MAKPHDTEAGSSSHLHLSLWSPEQSVNVFAGEHEIAGLRVSDTFLGFLGGWLSHLPELMPCFAPTVNSYKRYQAQSWAPTGASWSPDNRTAGFRIVGEGASLRIECRVPGADVNPYLAYAAAIAAGIDGIESEARPPAPLKGDAYKSVSSPLPSTLHEAVDDFETSVFARAAFGDNVVDHYSHFWRSEAAAFNSVVTDWERRRYFERI
;
A
#
# COMPACT_ATOMS: atom_id res chain seq x y z
N MET A 1 -13.93 -7.43 -6.11
CA MET A 1 -13.38 -8.10 -4.92
C MET A 1 -11.89 -8.31 -5.10
N ALA A 2 -11.10 -8.05 -4.08
CA ALA A 2 -9.66 -8.32 -4.09
C ALA A 2 -9.31 -9.83 -3.95
N LYS A 3 -10.13 -10.59 -3.25
CA LYS A 3 -9.95 -12.05 -3.07
C LYS A 3 -11.28 -12.78 -3.32
N PRO A 4 -11.57 -13.16 -4.57
CA PRO A 4 -12.86 -13.78 -4.92
C PRO A 4 -12.93 -15.29 -4.61
N HIS A 5 -11.78 -15.95 -4.44
CA HIS A 5 -11.69 -17.41 -4.21
C HIS A 5 -10.64 -17.75 -3.15
N ASP A 6 -10.87 -18.78 -2.34
CA ASP A 6 -10.03 -19.14 -1.19
C ASP A 6 -8.60 -19.55 -1.59
N THR A 7 -8.49 -20.36 -2.64
CA THR A 7 -7.22 -20.97 -3.08
C THR A 7 -6.55 -20.26 -4.26
N GLU A 8 -7.32 -19.51 -5.05
CA GLU A 8 -6.79 -18.83 -6.22
C GLU A 8 -6.10 -17.51 -5.85
N ALA A 9 -5.24 -17.01 -6.74
CA ALA A 9 -4.65 -15.69 -6.59
C ALA A 9 -5.72 -14.60 -6.51
N GLY A 10 -5.45 -13.55 -5.72
CA GLY A 10 -6.32 -12.38 -5.66
C GLY A 10 -6.18 -11.50 -6.90
N SER A 11 -7.10 -10.53 -7.00
CA SER A 11 -7.10 -9.50 -8.03
C SER A 11 -6.50 -8.21 -7.46
N SER A 12 -5.54 -7.61 -8.15
CA SER A 12 -4.83 -6.41 -7.75
C SER A 12 -5.14 -5.21 -8.65
N SER A 13 -4.85 -4.02 -8.14
CA SER A 13 -4.83 -2.77 -8.89
C SER A 13 -3.51 -2.06 -8.59
N HIS A 14 -2.43 -2.45 -9.30
CA HIS A 14 -1.12 -1.84 -9.08
C HIS A 14 -1.11 -0.38 -9.52
N LEU A 15 -0.65 0.50 -8.64
CA LEU A 15 -0.46 1.91 -8.95
C LEU A 15 0.97 2.13 -9.47
N HIS A 16 1.08 2.80 -10.61
CA HIS A 16 2.36 3.21 -11.16
C HIS A 16 2.45 4.73 -11.11
N LEU A 17 3.48 5.25 -10.44
CA LEU A 17 3.73 6.68 -10.31
C LEU A 17 5.14 7.03 -10.77
N SER A 18 5.22 8.11 -11.53
CA SER A 18 6.44 8.87 -11.84
C SER A 18 6.12 10.35 -11.82
N LEU A 19 7.09 11.18 -11.44
CA LEU A 19 6.95 12.63 -11.46
C LEU A 19 7.72 13.21 -12.64
N TRP A 20 7.12 14.23 -13.28
CA TRP A 20 7.67 14.85 -14.48
C TRP A 20 7.73 16.36 -14.32
N SER A 21 8.84 16.95 -14.73
CA SER A 21 8.92 18.40 -14.88
C SER A 21 8.05 18.83 -16.07
N PRO A 22 7.05 19.70 -15.86
CA PRO A 22 6.19 20.16 -16.95
C PRO A 22 6.94 21.00 -18.00
N GLU A 23 8.00 21.72 -17.59
CA GLU A 23 8.77 22.61 -18.46
C GLU A 23 9.79 21.84 -19.30
N GLN A 24 10.44 20.84 -18.74
CA GLN A 24 11.53 20.11 -19.38
C GLN A 24 11.10 18.78 -19.97
N SER A 25 9.88 18.30 -19.64
CA SER A 25 9.39 16.98 -20.04
C SER A 25 10.36 15.84 -19.65
N VAL A 26 11.00 15.96 -18.48
CA VAL A 26 11.91 14.97 -17.95
C VAL A 26 11.31 14.31 -16.72
N ASN A 27 11.60 13.02 -16.55
CA ASN A 27 11.24 12.25 -15.37
C ASN A 27 12.17 12.66 -14.21
N VAL A 28 11.62 13.36 -13.19
CA VAL A 28 12.42 13.88 -12.07
C VAL A 28 12.77 12.81 -11.03
N PHE A 29 12.31 11.58 -11.20
CA PHE A 29 12.77 10.44 -10.41
C PHE A 29 14.17 9.97 -10.83
N ALA A 30 14.54 10.14 -12.11
CA ALA A 30 15.88 9.84 -12.58
C ALA A 30 16.92 10.83 -12.01
N GLY A 31 18.10 10.37 -11.67
CA GLY A 31 19.16 11.19 -11.08
C GLY A 31 20.50 10.49 -11.02
N GLU A 32 21.41 11.00 -10.18
CA GLU A 32 22.78 10.54 -10.12
C GLU A 32 23.08 9.61 -8.93
N HIS A 33 22.15 9.43 -7.98
CA HIS A 33 22.36 8.50 -6.88
C HIS A 33 22.26 7.07 -7.37
N GLU A 34 23.27 6.27 -7.08
CA GLU A 34 23.26 4.85 -7.39
C GLU A 34 22.81 4.03 -6.18
N ILE A 35 21.69 3.33 -6.31
CA ILE A 35 21.16 2.44 -5.28
C ILE A 35 20.62 1.15 -5.91
N ALA A 36 21.17 0.02 -5.53
CA ALA A 36 20.76 -1.31 -6.02
C ALA A 36 20.71 -1.42 -7.57
N GLY A 37 21.68 -0.77 -8.25
CA GLY A 37 21.77 -0.75 -9.72
C GLY A 37 20.83 0.24 -10.41
N LEU A 38 20.09 1.06 -9.65
CA LEU A 38 19.24 2.14 -10.18
C LEU A 38 19.95 3.48 -10.06
N ARG A 39 19.75 4.36 -11.03
CA ARG A 39 20.15 5.77 -10.98
C ARG A 39 18.94 6.64 -10.69
N VAL A 40 18.88 7.19 -9.47
CA VAL A 40 17.71 7.89 -8.92
C VAL A 40 18.07 9.27 -8.39
N SER A 41 17.07 10.13 -8.24
CA SER A 41 17.20 11.48 -7.66
C SER A 41 16.86 11.48 -6.16
N ASP A 42 17.16 12.59 -5.47
CA ASP A 42 16.65 12.86 -4.11
C ASP A 42 15.11 12.91 -4.09
N THR A 43 14.50 13.43 -5.13
CA THR A 43 13.03 13.44 -5.29
C THR A 43 12.45 12.03 -5.27
N PHE A 44 13.08 11.08 -5.99
CA PHE A 44 12.68 9.67 -5.95
C PHE A 44 12.82 9.08 -4.55
N LEU A 45 13.99 9.32 -3.91
CA LEU A 45 14.25 8.77 -2.57
C LEU A 45 13.28 9.32 -1.54
N GLY A 46 13.02 10.64 -1.56
CA GLY A 46 12.03 11.27 -0.70
C GLY A 46 10.64 10.71 -0.93
N PHE A 47 10.18 10.67 -2.17
CA PHE A 47 8.85 10.17 -2.53
C PHE A 47 8.64 8.70 -2.08
N LEU A 48 9.60 7.83 -2.37
CA LEU A 48 9.54 6.42 -1.98
C LEU A 48 9.62 6.28 -0.45
N GLY A 49 10.49 7.04 0.21
CA GLY A 49 10.66 7.04 1.67
C GLY A 49 9.38 7.43 2.39
N GLY A 50 8.76 8.54 1.99
CA GLY A 50 7.47 8.98 2.55
C GLY A 50 6.35 7.98 2.30
N TRP A 51 6.21 7.48 1.07
CA TRP A 51 5.15 6.53 0.76
C TRP A 51 5.30 5.20 1.53
N LEU A 52 6.53 4.71 1.71
CA LEU A 52 6.81 3.54 2.55
C LEU A 52 6.48 3.78 4.03
N SER A 53 6.85 4.95 4.56
CA SER A 53 6.65 5.29 5.97
C SER A 53 5.17 5.40 6.32
N HIS A 54 4.38 6.05 5.47
CA HIS A 54 2.96 6.29 5.68
C HIS A 54 2.05 5.16 5.19
N LEU A 55 2.60 4.14 4.50
CA LEU A 55 1.79 3.05 3.94
C LEU A 55 0.91 2.35 4.98
N PRO A 56 1.39 1.96 6.19
CA PRO A 56 0.55 1.25 7.16
C PRO A 56 -0.67 2.06 7.60
N GLU A 57 -0.50 3.33 7.91
CA GLU A 57 -1.57 4.21 8.37
C GLU A 57 -2.53 4.64 7.24
N LEU A 58 -2.15 4.46 5.97
CA LEU A 58 -2.98 4.75 4.80
C LEU A 58 -3.61 3.50 4.19
N MET A 59 -3.44 2.34 4.80
CA MET A 59 -3.92 1.06 4.24
C MET A 59 -5.38 1.04 3.84
N PRO A 60 -6.36 1.66 4.55
CA PRO A 60 -7.75 1.63 4.12
C PRO A 60 -7.99 2.34 2.77
N CYS A 61 -7.11 3.29 2.40
CA CYS A 61 -7.17 3.91 1.07
C CYS A 61 -6.77 2.95 -0.06
N PHE A 62 -6.00 1.89 0.24
CA PHE A 62 -5.51 0.89 -0.71
C PHE A 62 -6.25 -0.46 -0.61
N ALA A 63 -6.86 -0.73 0.55
CA ALA A 63 -7.52 -1.98 0.89
C ALA A 63 -8.82 -1.69 1.69
N PRO A 64 -9.90 -1.21 1.01
CA PRO A 64 -11.04 -0.58 1.68
C PRO A 64 -12.09 -1.55 2.23
N THR A 65 -11.94 -2.86 2.03
CA THR A 65 -12.94 -3.85 2.43
C THR A 65 -12.36 -4.95 3.29
N VAL A 66 -13.18 -5.64 4.07
CA VAL A 66 -12.76 -6.83 4.83
C VAL A 66 -12.15 -7.89 3.90
N ASN A 67 -12.67 -8.00 2.67
CA ASN A 67 -12.17 -8.93 1.67
C ASN A 67 -10.77 -8.56 1.17
N SER A 68 -10.40 -7.28 1.14
CA SER A 68 -9.08 -6.82 0.67
C SER A 68 -7.94 -7.48 1.44
N TYR A 69 -8.07 -7.63 2.75
CA TYR A 69 -7.04 -8.17 3.65
C TYR A 69 -6.83 -9.68 3.48
N LYS A 70 -7.82 -10.40 2.95
CA LYS A 70 -7.70 -11.83 2.62
C LYS A 70 -6.73 -12.10 1.47
N ARG A 71 -6.34 -11.06 0.72
CA ARG A 71 -5.38 -11.15 -0.38
C ARG A 71 -3.93 -11.21 0.12
N TYR A 72 -3.61 -10.60 1.27
CA TYR A 72 -2.25 -10.49 1.80
C TYR A 72 -1.81 -11.77 2.49
N GLN A 73 -1.45 -12.77 1.70
CA GLN A 73 -1.00 -14.08 2.17
C GLN A 73 0.37 -14.42 1.59
N ALA A 74 1.19 -15.15 2.32
CA ALA A 74 2.46 -15.64 1.82
C ALA A 74 2.25 -16.45 0.53
N GLN A 75 3.14 -16.25 -0.45
CA GLN A 75 3.11 -16.92 -1.75
C GLN A 75 1.90 -16.60 -2.65
N SER A 76 1.11 -15.56 -2.32
CA SER A 76 -0.07 -15.15 -3.08
C SER A 76 0.21 -14.09 -4.16
N TRP A 77 1.48 -13.70 -4.37
CA TRP A 77 1.91 -12.56 -5.18
C TRP A 77 1.43 -11.20 -4.68
N ALA A 78 0.65 -11.16 -3.59
CA ALA A 78 0.34 -9.92 -2.87
C ALA A 78 1.41 -9.66 -1.80
N PRO A 79 1.87 -8.42 -1.63
CA PRO A 79 2.87 -8.10 -0.61
C PRO A 79 2.28 -8.24 0.79
N THR A 80 3.08 -8.72 1.73
CA THR A 80 2.69 -8.87 3.14
C THR A 80 3.36 -7.82 4.05
N GLY A 81 4.19 -6.95 3.48
CA GLY A 81 4.91 -5.93 4.24
C GLY A 81 5.33 -4.73 3.40
N ALA A 82 5.61 -3.62 4.09
CA ALA A 82 6.17 -2.41 3.52
C ALA A 82 7.65 -2.64 3.19
N SER A 83 7.93 -3.01 1.96
CA SER A 83 9.27 -3.24 1.44
C SER A 83 9.39 -2.76 0.00
N TRP A 84 10.61 -2.50 -0.46
CA TRP A 84 10.85 -2.11 -1.84
C TRP A 84 12.07 -2.83 -2.42
N SER A 85 12.08 -2.99 -3.73
CA SER A 85 13.22 -3.56 -4.45
C SER A 85 13.12 -3.29 -5.96
N PRO A 86 14.27 -3.17 -6.66
CA PRO A 86 14.28 -3.19 -8.12
C PRO A 86 13.70 -4.51 -8.65
N ASP A 87 12.78 -4.38 -9.58
CA ASP A 87 12.14 -5.48 -10.35
C ASP A 87 11.71 -6.72 -9.54
N ASN A 88 11.34 -6.55 -8.27
CA ASN A 88 10.94 -7.64 -7.39
C ASN A 88 9.43 -7.67 -7.17
N ARG A 89 8.77 -8.70 -7.68
CA ARG A 89 7.31 -8.86 -7.62
C ARG A 89 6.79 -9.34 -6.26
N THR A 90 7.65 -9.69 -5.31
CA THR A 90 7.25 -10.05 -3.96
C THR A 90 7.25 -8.85 -3.00
N ALA A 91 7.95 -7.76 -3.36
CA ALA A 91 7.98 -6.52 -2.59
C ALA A 91 6.68 -5.71 -2.72
N GLY A 92 6.38 -4.90 -1.70
CA GLY A 92 5.26 -3.95 -1.71
C GLY A 92 5.41 -2.86 -2.77
N PHE A 93 6.64 -2.37 -2.93
CA PHE A 93 7.02 -1.40 -3.95
C PHE A 93 8.09 -2.00 -4.88
N ARG A 94 7.72 -2.17 -6.12
CA ARG A 94 8.61 -2.62 -7.18
C ARG A 94 9.06 -1.43 -8.00
N ILE A 95 10.36 -1.22 -8.09
CA ILE A 95 10.91 -0.15 -8.92
C ILE A 95 11.16 -0.69 -10.33
N VAL A 96 10.63 0.01 -11.32
CA VAL A 96 10.60 -0.47 -12.71
C VAL A 96 11.11 0.60 -13.66
N GLY A 97 11.90 0.18 -14.64
CA GLY A 97 12.45 1.05 -15.68
C GLY A 97 13.66 1.84 -15.22
N GLU A 98 14.22 2.62 -16.12
CA GLU A 98 15.39 3.45 -15.95
C GLU A 98 15.21 4.79 -16.70
N GLY A 99 15.89 5.85 -16.27
CA GLY A 99 15.82 7.15 -16.91
C GLY A 99 14.38 7.64 -17.08
N ALA A 100 13.96 7.91 -18.31
CA ALA A 100 12.61 8.39 -18.61
C ALA A 100 11.51 7.39 -18.24
N SER A 101 11.80 6.09 -18.18
CA SER A 101 10.81 5.06 -17.85
C SER A 101 10.76 4.69 -16.34
N LEU A 102 11.64 5.29 -15.52
CA LEU A 102 11.73 5.00 -14.09
C LEU A 102 10.41 5.36 -13.37
N ARG A 103 9.87 4.42 -12.61
CA ARG A 103 8.64 4.58 -11.86
C ARG A 103 8.55 3.66 -10.66
N ILE A 104 7.71 4.04 -9.71
CA ILE A 104 7.36 3.24 -8.55
C ILE A 104 6.06 2.51 -8.86
N GLU A 105 6.06 1.18 -8.77
CA GLU A 105 4.88 0.32 -8.79
C GLU A 105 4.52 -0.06 -7.36
N CYS A 106 3.43 0.49 -6.81
CA CYS A 106 2.85 0.01 -5.55
C CYS A 106 1.94 -1.18 -5.83
N ARG A 107 2.23 -2.32 -5.21
CA ARG A 107 1.56 -3.60 -5.44
C ARG A 107 0.51 -3.93 -4.36
N VAL A 108 0.39 -3.04 -3.38
CA VAL A 108 -0.54 -3.20 -2.25
C VAL A 108 -2.01 -3.13 -2.67
N PRO A 109 -2.47 -2.18 -3.52
CA PRO A 109 -3.89 -2.01 -3.80
C PRO A 109 -4.56 -3.25 -4.40
N GLY A 110 -5.76 -3.57 -3.92
CA GLY A 110 -6.65 -4.58 -4.49
C GLY A 110 -7.52 -4.03 -5.61
N ALA A 111 -8.19 -4.91 -6.36
CA ALA A 111 -9.11 -4.53 -7.44
C ALA A 111 -10.38 -3.80 -6.95
N ASP A 112 -10.60 -3.75 -5.65
CA ASP A 112 -11.70 -3.07 -4.97
C ASP A 112 -11.34 -1.65 -4.48
N VAL A 113 -10.14 -1.17 -4.81
CA VAL A 113 -9.67 0.16 -4.42
C VAL A 113 -10.49 1.28 -5.07
N ASN A 114 -10.72 2.36 -4.32
CA ASN A 114 -11.13 3.62 -4.92
C ASN A 114 -9.88 4.34 -5.47
N PRO A 115 -9.72 4.47 -6.80
CA PRO A 115 -8.49 5.03 -7.38
C PRO A 115 -8.24 6.49 -6.96
N TYR A 116 -9.29 7.27 -6.71
CA TYR A 116 -9.14 8.65 -6.27
C TYR A 116 -8.50 8.74 -4.89
N LEU A 117 -8.97 7.91 -3.93
CA LEU A 117 -8.38 7.85 -2.59
C LEU A 117 -6.95 7.29 -2.63
N ALA A 118 -6.73 6.24 -3.41
CA ALA A 118 -5.42 5.60 -3.50
C ALA A 118 -4.36 6.54 -4.10
N TYR A 119 -4.70 7.28 -5.15
CA TYR A 119 -3.78 8.28 -5.70
C TYR A 119 -3.59 9.45 -4.76
N ALA A 120 -4.64 9.95 -4.10
CA ALA A 120 -4.52 11.03 -3.12
C ALA A 120 -3.58 10.62 -1.97
N ALA A 121 -3.74 9.43 -1.43
CA ALA A 121 -2.90 8.88 -0.37
C ALA A 121 -1.43 8.72 -0.82
N ALA A 122 -1.22 8.16 -2.01
CA ALA A 122 0.12 7.96 -2.56
C ALA A 122 0.86 9.29 -2.82
N ILE A 123 0.15 10.27 -3.38
CA ILE A 123 0.73 11.59 -3.70
C ILE A 123 1.02 12.36 -2.41
N ALA A 124 0.08 12.39 -1.46
CA ALA A 124 0.28 13.08 -0.18
C ALA A 124 1.49 12.51 0.57
N ALA A 125 1.58 11.19 0.71
CA ALA A 125 2.69 10.51 1.37
C ALA A 125 4.04 10.75 0.64
N GLY A 126 4.02 10.72 -0.68
CA GLY A 126 5.22 10.99 -1.48
C GLY A 126 5.70 12.44 -1.38
N ILE A 127 4.79 13.42 -1.35
CA ILE A 127 5.13 14.84 -1.18
C ILE A 127 5.70 15.09 0.20
N ASP A 128 5.06 14.60 1.26
CA ASP A 128 5.58 14.69 2.63
C ASP A 128 7.00 14.13 2.73
N GLY A 129 7.24 12.98 2.09
CA GLY A 129 8.58 12.39 2.05
C GLY A 129 9.62 13.21 1.29
N ILE A 130 9.22 13.96 0.25
CA ILE A 130 10.11 14.90 -0.44
C ILE A 130 10.41 16.09 0.47
N GLU A 131 9.39 16.69 1.09
CA GLU A 131 9.51 17.88 1.94
C GLU A 131 10.30 17.60 3.23
N SER A 132 10.13 16.41 3.80
CA SER A 132 10.88 15.96 5.00
C SER A 132 12.24 15.33 4.69
N GLU A 133 12.64 15.29 3.42
CA GLU A 133 13.88 14.62 2.97
C GLU A 133 13.97 13.14 3.42
N ALA A 134 12.82 12.46 3.49
CA ALA A 134 12.75 11.07 3.91
C ALA A 134 13.64 10.17 3.04
N ARG A 135 14.12 9.08 3.64
CA ARG A 135 14.91 8.07 2.91
C ARG A 135 14.28 6.70 3.09
N PRO A 136 14.11 5.94 2.00
CA PRO A 136 13.63 4.58 2.13
C PRO A 136 14.65 3.71 2.85
N PRO A 137 14.23 2.64 3.54
CA PRO A 137 15.14 1.65 4.09
C PRO A 137 15.95 0.98 2.97
N ALA A 138 16.97 0.20 3.33
CA ALA A 138 17.74 -0.55 2.35
C ALA A 138 16.80 -1.44 1.47
N PRO A 139 17.08 -1.53 0.15
CA PRO A 139 16.28 -2.36 -0.73
C PRO A 139 16.32 -3.82 -0.33
N LEU A 140 15.17 -4.47 -0.39
CA LEU A 140 15.02 -5.88 -0.09
C LEU A 140 15.84 -6.72 -1.08
N LYS A 141 16.55 -7.72 -0.57
CA LYS A 141 17.24 -8.74 -1.38
C LYS A 141 16.50 -10.06 -1.27
N GLY A 142 16.15 -10.65 -2.40
CA GLY A 142 15.51 -11.95 -2.48
C GLY A 142 13.98 -11.92 -2.27
N ASP A 143 13.44 -12.95 -1.64
CA ASP A 143 12.00 -13.17 -1.49
C ASP A 143 11.46 -12.42 -0.26
N ALA A 144 10.52 -11.48 -0.49
CA ALA A 144 9.92 -10.67 0.57
C ALA A 144 9.14 -11.50 1.61
N TYR A 145 8.60 -12.63 1.22
CA TYR A 145 7.88 -13.52 2.16
C TYR A 145 8.78 -14.21 3.19
N LYS A 146 10.10 -14.20 2.96
CA LYS A 146 11.10 -14.80 3.85
C LYS A 146 11.87 -13.76 4.65
N SER A 147 11.60 -12.49 4.43
CA SER A 147 12.28 -11.38 5.10
C SER A 147 11.42 -10.77 6.19
N VAL A 148 12.08 -10.23 7.22
CA VAL A 148 11.41 -9.40 8.23
C VAL A 148 11.25 -8.00 7.62
N SER A 149 10.06 -7.71 7.11
CA SER A 149 9.66 -6.34 6.72
C SER A 149 8.64 -5.82 7.72
N SER A 150 8.42 -4.49 7.74
CA SER A 150 7.33 -3.91 8.53
C SER A 150 6.01 -4.53 8.05
N PRO A 151 5.28 -5.26 8.91
CA PRO A 151 4.04 -5.90 8.51
C PRO A 151 2.99 -4.84 8.14
N LEU A 152 2.13 -5.16 7.18
CA LEU A 152 0.92 -4.40 6.92
C LEU A 152 -0.17 -4.82 7.91
N PRO A 153 -1.15 -3.94 8.23
CA PRO A 153 -2.34 -4.33 8.96
C PRO A 153 -2.97 -5.59 8.36
N SER A 154 -3.38 -6.51 9.22
CA SER A 154 -3.92 -7.82 8.80
C SER A 154 -5.43 -7.83 8.63
N THR A 155 -6.11 -6.81 9.14
CA THR A 155 -7.56 -6.64 9.09
C THR A 155 -7.95 -5.20 8.75
N LEU A 156 -9.15 -5.03 8.23
CA LEU A 156 -9.72 -3.69 8.02
C LEU A 156 -9.81 -2.90 9.34
N HIS A 157 -10.09 -3.59 10.44
CA HIS A 157 -10.22 -2.94 11.75
C HIS A 157 -8.90 -2.31 12.21
N GLU A 158 -7.80 -3.09 12.19
CA GLU A 158 -6.46 -2.58 12.50
C GLU A 158 -6.07 -1.41 11.61
N ALA A 159 -6.31 -1.53 10.31
CA ALA A 159 -5.97 -0.48 9.36
C ALA A 159 -6.77 0.82 9.60
N VAL A 160 -8.04 0.72 9.99
CA VAL A 160 -8.86 1.88 10.31
C VAL A 160 -8.42 2.53 11.61
N ASP A 161 -8.00 1.75 12.62
CA ASP A 161 -7.44 2.29 13.86
C ASP A 161 -6.18 3.12 13.57
N ASP A 162 -5.29 2.62 12.73
CA ASP A 162 -4.08 3.33 12.31
C ASP A 162 -4.42 4.62 11.55
N PHE A 163 -5.36 4.56 10.59
CA PHE A 163 -5.77 5.72 9.79
C PHE A 163 -6.45 6.81 10.62
N GLU A 164 -7.39 6.43 11.49
CA GLU A 164 -8.16 7.37 12.32
C GLU A 164 -7.28 8.15 13.30
N THR A 165 -6.25 7.49 13.83
CA THR A 165 -5.30 8.09 14.80
C THR A 165 -4.10 8.74 14.12
N SER A 166 -3.96 8.60 12.80
CA SER A 166 -2.83 9.14 12.04
C SER A 166 -2.80 10.66 12.04
N VAL A 167 -1.74 11.23 12.58
CA VAL A 167 -1.47 12.66 12.50
C VAL A 167 -1.24 13.09 11.06
N PHE A 168 -0.53 12.25 10.29
CA PHE A 168 -0.28 12.51 8.88
C PHE A 168 -1.58 12.51 8.05
N ALA A 169 -2.44 11.50 8.19
CA ALA A 169 -3.70 11.46 7.44
C ALA A 169 -4.58 12.68 7.74
N ARG A 170 -4.65 13.12 9.01
CA ARG A 170 -5.39 14.32 9.40
C ARG A 170 -4.79 15.60 8.84
N ALA A 171 -3.48 15.72 8.82
CA ALA A 171 -2.81 16.87 8.20
C ALA A 171 -3.02 16.91 6.66
N ALA A 172 -2.95 15.75 6.01
CA ALA A 172 -3.04 15.63 4.56
C ALA A 172 -4.47 15.79 4.01
N PHE A 173 -5.48 15.21 4.70
CA PHE A 173 -6.85 15.14 4.19
C PHE A 173 -7.84 16.01 4.99
N GLY A 174 -7.47 16.44 6.19
CA GLY A 174 -8.33 17.15 7.13
C GLY A 174 -9.22 16.21 7.97
N ASP A 175 -9.58 16.66 9.17
CA ASP A 175 -10.33 15.87 10.14
C ASP A 175 -11.66 15.34 9.59
N ASN A 176 -12.42 16.17 8.89
CA ASN A 176 -13.72 15.78 8.33
C ASN A 176 -13.63 14.59 7.35
N VAL A 177 -12.57 14.53 6.55
CA VAL A 177 -12.34 13.43 5.58
C VAL A 177 -11.93 12.17 6.32
N VAL A 178 -11.00 12.29 7.28
CA VAL A 178 -10.56 11.15 8.08
C VAL A 178 -11.73 10.56 8.88
N ASP A 179 -12.51 11.40 9.57
CA ASP A 179 -13.64 10.95 10.38
C ASP A 179 -14.73 10.29 9.51
N HIS A 180 -15.03 10.88 8.32
CA HIS A 180 -16.02 10.32 7.39
C HIS A 180 -15.61 8.92 6.90
N TYR A 181 -14.37 8.75 6.42
CA TYR A 181 -13.94 7.46 5.89
C TYR A 181 -13.68 6.44 6.99
N SER A 182 -13.18 6.83 8.15
CA SER A 182 -13.07 5.94 9.31
C SER A 182 -14.45 5.40 9.73
N HIS A 183 -15.46 6.26 9.80
CA HIS A 183 -16.84 5.83 10.08
C HIS A 183 -17.37 4.87 9.03
N PHE A 184 -17.16 5.17 7.74
CA PHE A 184 -17.57 4.30 6.63
C PHE A 184 -16.95 2.90 6.74
N TRP A 185 -15.64 2.82 6.89
CA TRP A 185 -14.94 1.52 6.98
C TRP A 185 -15.25 0.75 8.26
N ARG A 186 -15.47 1.45 9.39
CA ARG A 186 -15.95 0.80 10.62
C ARG A 186 -17.35 0.22 10.46
N SER A 187 -18.24 0.92 9.76
CA SER A 187 -19.57 0.43 9.46
C SER A 187 -19.53 -0.82 8.57
N GLU A 188 -18.64 -0.85 7.58
CA GLU A 188 -18.43 -2.02 6.71
C GLU A 188 -17.91 -3.22 7.51
N ALA A 189 -16.89 -3.01 8.37
CA ALA A 189 -16.36 -4.05 9.24
C ALA A 189 -17.42 -4.58 10.22
N ALA A 190 -18.22 -3.71 10.82
CA ALA A 190 -19.30 -4.09 11.73
C ALA A 190 -20.40 -4.89 11.01
N ALA A 191 -20.80 -4.48 9.80
CA ALA A 191 -21.75 -5.21 8.99
C ALA A 191 -21.26 -6.63 8.67
N PHE A 192 -19.99 -6.79 8.26
CA PHE A 192 -19.40 -8.10 8.04
C PHE A 192 -19.40 -8.97 9.32
N ASN A 193 -18.99 -8.40 10.45
CA ASN A 193 -18.87 -9.13 11.71
C ASN A 193 -20.23 -9.57 12.28
N SER A 194 -21.34 -8.97 11.84
CA SER A 194 -22.69 -9.38 12.23
C SER A 194 -23.24 -10.58 11.44
N VAL A 195 -22.55 -10.97 10.34
CA VAL A 195 -23.01 -12.05 9.46
C VAL A 195 -22.45 -13.39 9.93
N VAL A 196 -23.32 -14.37 10.18
CA VAL A 196 -22.90 -15.77 10.41
C VAL A 196 -22.57 -16.42 9.07
N THR A 197 -21.29 -16.73 8.88
CA THR A 197 -20.75 -17.28 7.64
C THR A 197 -20.99 -18.79 7.50
N ASP A 198 -20.98 -19.29 6.28
CA ASP A 198 -21.04 -20.74 6.03
C ASP A 198 -19.79 -21.48 6.59
N TRP A 199 -18.64 -20.80 6.69
CA TRP A 199 -17.46 -21.35 7.33
C TRP A 199 -17.68 -21.59 8.82
N GLU A 200 -18.29 -20.61 9.54
CA GLU A 200 -18.61 -20.74 10.96
C GLU A 200 -19.61 -21.86 11.20
N ARG A 201 -20.69 -21.93 10.37
CA ARG A 201 -21.69 -23.01 10.45
C ARG A 201 -21.04 -24.36 10.29
N ARG A 202 -20.21 -24.58 9.23
CA ARG A 202 -19.49 -25.83 9.01
C ARG A 202 -18.50 -26.13 10.11
N ARG A 203 -17.87 -25.10 10.69
CA ARG A 203 -16.79 -25.27 11.69
C ARG A 203 -17.29 -25.52 13.09
N TYR A 204 -18.40 -24.87 13.49
CA TYR A 204 -18.82 -24.81 14.87
C TYR A 204 -20.16 -25.47 15.17
N PHE A 205 -21.00 -25.78 14.18
CA PHE A 205 -22.36 -26.28 14.40
C PHE A 205 -22.41 -27.57 15.21
N GLU A 206 -21.45 -28.47 15.06
CA GLU A 206 -21.37 -29.75 15.78
C GLU A 206 -20.22 -29.81 16.82
N ARG A 207 -19.59 -28.67 17.08
CA ARG A 207 -18.52 -28.59 18.08
C ARG A 207 -19.05 -27.98 19.37
N ILE A 208 -19.48 -28.83 20.25
CA ILE A 208 -19.81 -28.50 21.64
C ILE A 208 -18.88 -29.26 22.55
#